data_994bb601fb8743ba8bde9d103dd15eea
#
_entry.id   994bb601fb8743ba8bde9d103dd15eea
#
_cell.length_a   1.000
_cell.length_b   1.000
_cell.length_c   1.000
_cell.angle_alpha   90.00
_cell.angle_beta   90.00
_cell.angle_gamma   90.00
#
_symmetry.space_group_name_H-M   'P 1'
#
loop_
_entity.id
_entity.type
_entity.pdbx_description
1 polymer ?
#
loop_
_entity_poly.entity_id
_entity_poly.type
_entity_poly.pdbx_seq_one_letter_code
_entity_poly.pdbx_strand_id
1 'polypeptide(L)'
;MRLLISGGASGGHVSAALAVAAEFRAAYPDGEVLIVGRRGGVEEVMVPEEGFPLQTIHVRGWDRDSRWKNLRLPAILPPAVVRGFRIVDRFRPDVALGVGAHAMVPCLVAAWFRGVPYVLQVSEPTGLAHRMLRRGAAAACVSFASDVEEFPTRNTTATGYPLRGGFVRRRPDVPPRTLLVMGGSLGSRRINEAVWQALDGLLARFDEVVHLTGAQGGLRGEALARPGYRPMRRTDDIAALMGSADLVVSRAGLATCAELLAVGLPVILVPGRFGGGHQKHNAARLVASGAAVHVPDRELTGRRLLQVLDGLGPSRLEAMSDAAATLTRPDAARAIVEVLTEVAAARTAVPSGVDARAGAAETGREPEALELVPDLD
;
A
#
# COMPACT_ATOMS: atom_id res chain seq x y z
N MET A 1 -8.09 23.23 7.66
CA MET A 1 -7.55 22.62 6.42
C MET A 1 -8.46 21.47 5.99
N ARG A 2 -8.70 21.33 4.68
CA ARG A 2 -9.56 20.28 4.07
C ARG A 2 -8.72 19.32 3.27
N LEU A 3 -8.69 18.07 3.68
CA LEU A 3 -7.94 16.99 3.04
C LEU A 3 -8.87 16.05 2.28
N LEU A 4 -8.65 15.90 0.97
CA LEU A 4 -9.28 14.89 0.14
C LEU A 4 -8.36 13.69 0.01
N ILE A 5 -8.77 12.50 0.46
CA ILE A 5 -8.01 11.26 0.24
C ILE A 5 -8.74 10.42 -0.82
N SER A 6 -8.07 10.05 -1.88
CA SER A 6 -8.67 9.25 -2.95
C SER A 6 -7.85 8.01 -3.28
N GLY A 7 -8.53 6.87 -3.37
CA GLY A 7 -7.92 5.58 -3.65
C GLY A 7 -8.76 4.43 -3.11
N GLY A 8 -8.19 3.21 -3.06
CA GLY A 8 -8.92 2.06 -2.53
C GLY A 8 -8.68 0.77 -3.30
N ALA A 9 -9.73 -0.01 -3.50
CA ALA A 9 -9.76 -1.30 -4.18
C ALA A 9 -9.08 -2.48 -3.45
N SER A 10 -8.22 -2.24 -2.49
CA SER A 10 -7.65 -3.29 -1.63
C SER A 10 -7.58 -2.82 -0.18
N GLY A 11 -7.65 -3.77 0.76
CA GLY A 11 -7.55 -3.45 2.20
C GLY A 11 -6.29 -2.67 2.56
N GLY A 12 -5.15 -2.96 1.90
CA GLY A 12 -3.91 -2.23 2.13
C GLY A 12 -4.03 -0.73 1.79
N HIS A 13 -4.54 -0.38 0.61
CA HIS A 13 -4.71 1.03 0.24
C HIS A 13 -5.69 1.76 1.16
N VAL A 14 -6.77 1.09 1.57
CA VAL A 14 -7.76 1.66 2.50
C VAL A 14 -7.15 1.83 3.89
N SER A 15 -6.38 0.85 4.37
CA SER A 15 -5.67 0.94 5.64
C SER A 15 -4.68 2.12 5.67
N ALA A 16 -3.93 2.33 4.57
CA ALA A 16 -3.05 3.49 4.43
C ALA A 16 -3.81 4.82 4.45
N ALA A 17 -4.94 4.90 3.74
CA ALA A 17 -5.81 6.07 3.74
C ALA A 17 -6.30 6.42 5.14
N LEU A 18 -6.77 5.40 5.87
CA LEU A 18 -7.29 5.56 7.23
C LEU A 18 -6.21 5.96 8.22
N ALA A 19 -4.99 5.42 8.09
CA ALA A 19 -3.86 5.80 8.93
C ALA A 19 -3.52 7.29 8.78
N VAL A 20 -3.43 7.78 7.53
CA VAL A 20 -3.17 9.20 7.27
C VAL A 20 -4.36 10.08 7.69
N ALA A 21 -5.60 9.62 7.47
CA ALA A 21 -6.80 10.35 7.90
C ALA A 21 -6.87 10.52 9.42
N ALA A 22 -6.53 9.47 10.18
CA ALA A 22 -6.49 9.51 11.63
C ALA A 22 -5.42 10.47 12.17
N GLU A 23 -4.21 10.40 11.60
CA GLU A 23 -3.11 11.30 11.96
C GLU A 23 -3.43 12.76 11.61
N PHE A 24 -4.02 12.99 10.42
CA PHE A 24 -4.47 14.32 10.04
C PHE A 24 -5.53 14.88 11.00
N ARG A 25 -6.51 14.08 11.40
CA ARG A 25 -7.55 14.49 12.36
C ARG A 25 -6.97 14.81 13.74
N ALA A 26 -5.93 14.07 14.14
CA ALA A 26 -5.22 14.35 15.40
C ALA A 26 -4.42 15.66 15.33
N ALA A 27 -3.74 15.90 14.20
CA ALA A 27 -2.95 17.12 13.99
C ALA A 27 -3.82 18.37 13.74
N TYR A 28 -5.00 18.21 13.16
CA TYR A 28 -5.94 19.27 12.79
C TYR A 28 -7.35 18.96 13.29
N PRO A 29 -7.66 19.19 14.58
CA PRO A 29 -9.00 18.91 15.15
C PRO A 29 -10.16 19.60 14.42
N ASP A 30 -9.94 20.82 13.92
CA ASP A 30 -10.91 21.58 13.10
C ASP A 30 -10.80 21.28 11.60
N GLY A 31 -9.96 20.33 11.21
CA GLY A 31 -9.76 19.93 9.82
C GLY A 31 -10.86 18.99 9.34
N GLU A 32 -11.20 19.11 8.06
CA GLU A 32 -12.15 18.21 7.41
C GLU A 32 -11.43 17.19 6.55
N VAL A 33 -11.80 15.91 6.66
CA VAL A 33 -11.31 14.82 5.79
C VAL A 33 -12.48 14.26 5.01
N LEU A 34 -12.29 14.06 3.71
CA LEU A 34 -13.20 13.30 2.86
C LEU A 34 -12.43 12.18 2.15
N ILE A 35 -12.88 10.95 2.35
CA ILE A 35 -12.33 9.79 1.63
C ILE A 35 -13.20 9.46 0.41
N VAL A 36 -12.54 9.20 -0.72
CA VAL A 36 -13.21 8.82 -1.98
C VAL A 36 -12.68 7.49 -2.44
N GLY A 37 -13.55 6.49 -2.48
CA GLY A 37 -13.23 5.11 -2.85
C GLY A 37 -14.00 4.60 -4.07
N ARG A 38 -13.83 3.33 -4.38
CA ARG A 38 -14.56 2.64 -5.45
C ARG A 38 -15.90 2.13 -4.94
N ARG A 39 -16.96 2.28 -5.73
CA ARG A 39 -18.25 1.65 -5.43
C ARG A 39 -18.13 0.11 -5.42
N GLY A 40 -18.68 -0.53 -4.38
CA GLY A 40 -18.58 -1.97 -4.15
C GLY A 40 -17.21 -2.44 -3.73
N GLY A 41 -16.37 -1.55 -3.18
CA GLY A 41 -15.06 -1.87 -2.62
C GLY A 41 -15.11 -2.11 -1.12
N VAL A 42 -14.00 -2.58 -0.55
CA VAL A 42 -13.83 -2.79 0.89
C VAL A 42 -13.92 -1.49 1.69
N GLU A 43 -13.69 -0.36 1.04
CA GLU A 43 -13.80 0.97 1.60
C GLU A 43 -15.22 1.31 2.08
N GLU A 44 -16.26 0.72 1.49
CA GLU A 44 -17.66 0.94 1.93
C GLU A 44 -17.94 0.40 3.33
N VAL A 45 -17.12 -0.53 3.80
CA VAL A 45 -17.18 -1.07 5.17
C VAL A 45 -16.16 -0.38 6.06
N MET A 46 -14.87 -0.44 5.69
CA MET A 46 -13.76 0.00 6.56
C MET A 46 -13.77 1.50 6.88
N VAL A 47 -14.17 2.36 5.93
CA VAL A 47 -14.10 3.82 6.13
C VAL A 47 -15.17 4.33 7.10
N PRO A 48 -16.46 3.92 7.00
CA PRO A 48 -17.46 4.29 7.97
C PRO A 48 -17.21 3.70 9.37
N GLU A 49 -16.67 2.47 9.47
CA GLU A 49 -16.30 1.85 10.76
C GLU A 49 -15.30 2.71 11.56
N GLU A 50 -14.38 3.42 10.87
CA GLU A 50 -13.40 4.33 11.48
C GLU A 50 -13.95 5.77 11.64
N GLY A 51 -15.22 6.00 11.35
CA GLY A 51 -15.90 7.29 11.54
C GLY A 51 -15.47 8.39 10.58
N PHE A 52 -15.06 8.03 9.35
CA PHE A 52 -14.74 8.99 8.30
C PHE A 52 -15.84 9.07 7.24
N PRO A 53 -16.10 10.28 6.68
CA PRO A 53 -17.03 10.44 5.59
C PRO A 53 -16.48 9.81 4.31
N LEU A 54 -17.32 9.02 3.64
CA LEU A 54 -17.00 8.34 2.39
C LEU A 54 -17.89 8.81 1.23
N GLN A 55 -17.28 9.07 0.11
CA GLN A 55 -17.96 9.10 -1.19
C GLN A 55 -17.40 8.01 -2.11
N THR A 56 -18.26 7.48 -2.99
CA THR A 56 -17.84 6.44 -3.92
C THR A 56 -17.97 6.88 -5.37
N ILE A 57 -17.03 6.38 -6.19
CA ILE A 57 -17.02 6.57 -7.64
C ILE A 57 -17.09 5.20 -8.30
N HIS A 58 -17.92 5.10 -9.35
CA HIS A 58 -17.93 3.90 -10.18
C HIS A 58 -16.75 3.94 -11.14
N VAL A 59 -15.69 3.22 -10.82
CA VAL A 59 -14.47 3.10 -11.64
C VAL A 59 -14.05 1.66 -11.78
N ARG A 60 -13.36 1.37 -12.85
CA ARG A 60 -12.74 0.08 -13.11
C ARG A 60 -11.31 0.29 -13.58
N GLY A 61 -10.41 -0.54 -13.08
CA GLY A 61 -9.01 -0.57 -13.55
C GLY A 61 -8.88 -1.25 -14.91
N TRP A 62 -7.73 -1.03 -15.52
CA TRP A 62 -7.31 -1.77 -16.71
C TRP A 62 -7.12 -3.25 -16.34
N ASP A 63 -7.88 -4.13 -17.03
CA ASP A 63 -7.74 -5.57 -16.89
C ASP A 63 -6.58 -6.04 -17.81
N ARG A 64 -5.50 -6.55 -17.19
CA ARG A 64 -4.33 -7.01 -17.94
C ARG A 64 -4.54 -8.38 -18.58
N ASP A 65 -5.45 -9.17 -18.02
CA ASP A 65 -5.70 -10.56 -18.44
C ASP A 65 -6.81 -10.65 -19.49
N SER A 66 -7.67 -9.62 -19.59
CA SER A 66 -8.80 -9.62 -20.53
C SER A 66 -8.97 -8.28 -21.26
N ARG A 67 -8.46 -8.22 -22.49
CA ARG A 67 -8.57 -7.03 -23.35
C ARG A 67 -10.03 -6.63 -23.64
N TRP A 68 -10.93 -7.59 -23.77
CA TRP A 68 -12.36 -7.36 -24.04
C TRP A 68 -13.06 -6.61 -22.91
N LYS A 69 -12.66 -6.83 -21.68
CA LYS A 69 -13.22 -6.10 -20.53
C LYS A 69 -12.85 -4.60 -20.56
N ASN A 70 -11.77 -4.25 -21.23
CA ASN A 70 -11.29 -2.87 -21.34
C ASN A 70 -12.10 -2.04 -22.35
N LEU A 71 -12.84 -2.66 -23.27
CA LEU A 71 -13.72 -1.97 -24.21
C LEU A 71 -14.80 -1.12 -23.53
N ARG A 72 -15.13 -1.40 -22.28
CA ARG A 72 -16.09 -0.61 -21.49
C ARG A 72 -15.46 0.61 -20.81
N LEU A 73 -14.16 0.74 -20.78
CA LEU A 73 -13.48 1.86 -20.12
C LEU A 73 -13.83 3.23 -20.71
N PRO A 74 -13.93 3.41 -22.05
CA PRO A 74 -14.34 4.69 -22.63
C PRO A 74 -15.74 5.15 -22.18
N ALA A 75 -16.62 4.23 -21.81
CA ALA A 75 -17.96 4.56 -21.29
C ALA A 75 -17.95 4.82 -19.76
N ILE A 76 -17.02 4.24 -19.02
CA ILE A 76 -16.96 4.34 -17.55
C ILE A 76 -16.12 5.55 -17.09
N LEU A 77 -15.02 5.85 -17.79
CA LEU A 77 -14.09 6.88 -17.37
C LEU A 77 -14.67 8.31 -17.39
N PRO A 78 -15.37 8.79 -18.45
CA PRO A 78 -15.90 10.15 -18.47
C PRO A 78 -16.89 10.44 -17.33
N PRO A 79 -17.90 9.60 -17.03
CA PRO A 79 -18.78 9.80 -15.88
C PRO A 79 -18.02 9.81 -14.55
N ALA A 80 -16.99 8.97 -14.40
CA ALA A 80 -16.17 8.93 -13.21
C ALA A 80 -15.37 10.24 -13.01
N VAL A 81 -14.80 10.78 -14.10
CA VAL A 81 -14.09 12.07 -14.07
C VAL A 81 -15.04 13.21 -13.73
N VAL A 82 -16.23 13.28 -14.37
CA VAL A 82 -17.26 14.28 -14.04
C VAL A 82 -17.66 14.18 -12.56
N ARG A 83 -17.78 12.97 -12.02
CA ARG A 83 -18.07 12.77 -10.59
C ARG A 83 -16.91 13.28 -9.74
N GLY A 84 -15.64 13.05 -10.13
CA GLY A 84 -14.46 13.59 -9.46
C GLY A 84 -14.49 15.12 -9.40
N PHE A 85 -14.80 15.81 -10.50
CA PHE A 85 -14.96 17.27 -10.53
C PHE A 85 -16.04 17.75 -9.54
N ARG A 86 -17.23 17.11 -9.55
CA ARG A 86 -18.31 17.47 -8.61
C ARG A 86 -17.91 17.31 -7.15
N ILE A 87 -17.13 16.27 -6.84
CA ILE A 87 -16.63 16.04 -5.49
C ILE A 87 -15.65 17.14 -5.09
N VAL A 88 -14.65 17.43 -5.93
CA VAL A 88 -13.65 18.46 -5.67
C VAL A 88 -14.29 19.86 -5.58
N ASP A 89 -15.21 20.20 -6.49
CA ASP A 89 -15.91 21.49 -6.50
C ASP A 89 -16.78 21.69 -5.23
N ARG A 90 -17.43 20.63 -4.76
CA ARG A 90 -18.28 20.69 -3.55
C ARG A 90 -17.47 20.69 -2.27
N PHE A 91 -16.46 19.82 -2.17
CA PHE A 91 -15.64 19.69 -0.95
C PHE A 91 -14.59 20.80 -0.84
N ARG A 92 -14.10 21.34 -1.97
CA ARG A 92 -13.07 22.41 -2.05
C ARG A 92 -11.83 22.08 -1.19
N PRO A 93 -11.11 20.99 -1.47
CA PRO A 93 -9.95 20.61 -0.68
C PRO A 93 -8.81 21.62 -0.82
N ASP A 94 -8.05 21.80 0.25
CA ASP A 94 -6.81 22.58 0.23
C ASP A 94 -5.68 21.75 -0.41
N VAL A 95 -5.70 20.44 -0.17
CA VAL A 95 -4.75 19.46 -0.68
C VAL A 95 -5.44 18.12 -0.89
N ALA A 96 -4.97 17.32 -1.87
CA ALA A 96 -5.46 15.97 -2.08
C ALA A 96 -4.33 14.94 -1.93
N LEU A 97 -4.68 13.73 -1.45
CA LEU A 97 -3.79 12.58 -1.33
C LEU A 97 -4.32 11.42 -2.19
N GLY A 98 -3.48 10.89 -3.06
CA GLY A 98 -3.73 9.66 -3.77
C GLY A 98 -3.03 8.48 -3.11
N VAL A 99 -3.79 7.51 -2.61
CA VAL A 99 -3.23 6.34 -1.90
C VAL A 99 -3.10 5.09 -2.77
N GLY A 100 -3.43 5.20 -4.05
CA GLY A 100 -3.26 4.11 -5.01
C GLY A 100 -4.53 3.62 -5.66
N ALA A 101 -4.36 2.65 -6.55
CA ALA A 101 -5.36 2.10 -7.43
C ALA A 101 -5.98 3.14 -8.41
N HIS A 102 -6.81 2.64 -9.33
CA HIS A 102 -7.46 3.49 -10.34
C HIS A 102 -8.54 4.41 -9.76
N ALA A 103 -9.00 4.15 -8.53
CA ALA A 103 -10.02 4.97 -7.87
C ALA A 103 -9.53 6.40 -7.55
N MET A 104 -8.20 6.62 -7.43
CA MET A 104 -7.66 7.95 -7.19
C MET A 104 -7.70 8.87 -8.43
N VAL A 105 -7.68 8.30 -9.65
CA VAL A 105 -7.49 9.06 -10.90
C VAL A 105 -8.54 10.14 -11.11
N PRO A 106 -9.86 9.89 -11.00
CA PRO A 106 -10.88 10.91 -11.25
C PRO A 106 -10.74 12.14 -10.36
N CYS A 107 -10.51 11.95 -9.05
CA CYS A 107 -10.39 13.05 -8.11
C CYS A 107 -9.08 13.82 -8.26
N LEU A 108 -7.95 13.12 -8.50
CA LEU A 108 -6.66 13.81 -8.65
C LEU A 108 -6.56 14.55 -9.98
N VAL A 109 -7.16 14.04 -11.05
CA VAL A 109 -7.30 14.78 -12.31
C VAL A 109 -8.14 16.03 -12.08
N ALA A 110 -9.28 15.93 -11.40
CA ALA A 110 -10.12 17.08 -11.08
C ALA A 110 -9.38 18.09 -10.18
N ALA A 111 -8.65 17.63 -9.17
CA ALA A 111 -7.82 18.47 -8.31
C ALA A 111 -6.79 19.26 -9.13
N TRP A 112 -6.06 18.57 -10.01
CA TRP A 112 -5.08 19.21 -10.88
C TRP A 112 -5.68 20.31 -11.76
N PHE A 113 -6.81 20.04 -12.42
CA PHE A 113 -7.50 21.05 -13.24
C PHE A 113 -8.08 22.22 -12.44
N ARG A 114 -8.34 22.05 -11.15
CA ARG A 114 -8.82 23.10 -10.23
C ARG A 114 -7.67 23.82 -9.49
N GLY A 115 -6.42 23.53 -9.84
CA GLY A 115 -5.26 24.11 -9.15
C GLY A 115 -5.16 23.67 -7.68
N VAL A 116 -5.78 22.54 -7.31
CA VAL A 116 -5.59 21.92 -6.00
C VAL A 116 -4.37 21.02 -6.06
N PRO A 117 -3.33 21.28 -5.25
CA PRO A 117 -2.15 20.45 -5.24
C PRO A 117 -2.47 19.07 -4.70
N TYR A 118 -1.76 18.06 -5.20
CA TYR A 118 -1.91 16.71 -4.67
C TYR A 118 -0.59 16.00 -4.45
N VAL A 119 -0.60 15.12 -3.46
CA VAL A 119 0.49 14.24 -3.07
C VAL A 119 0.13 12.80 -3.45
N LEU A 120 1.11 12.00 -3.84
CA LEU A 120 0.94 10.58 -4.10
C LEU A 120 1.60 9.76 -2.99
N GLN A 121 0.84 8.92 -2.30
CA GLN A 121 1.39 7.85 -1.48
C GLN A 121 1.61 6.65 -2.41
N VAL A 122 2.87 6.33 -2.66
CA VAL A 122 3.26 5.35 -3.67
C VAL A 122 3.61 4.04 -3.01
N SER A 123 2.67 3.11 -3.07
CA SER A 123 2.87 1.73 -2.61
C SER A 123 3.56 0.86 -3.66
N GLU A 124 3.43 1.23 -4.94
CA GLU A 124 3.93 0.48 -6.08
C GLU A 124 4.41 1.46 -7.17
N PRO A 125 5.73 1.69 -7.29
CA PRO A 125 6.29 2.64 -8.28
C PRO A 125 5.87 2.35 -9.73
N THR A 126 5.65 1.07 -10.06
CA THR A 126 5.27 0.62 -11.41
C THR A 126 3.78 0.72 -11.71
N GLY A 127 2.95 1.13 -10.75
CA GLY A 127 1.49 1.25 -10.90
C GLY A 127 1.09 2.25 -11.99
N LEU A 128 0.24 1.84 -12.94
CA LEU A 128 -0.15 2.68 -14.08
C LEU A 128 -0.76 4.02 -13.63
N ALA A 129 -1.65 4.00 -12.65
CA ALA A 129 -2.31 5.20 -12.13
C ALA A 129 -1.31 6.19 -11.51
N HIS A 130 -0.34 5.72 -10.74
CA HIS A 130 0.74 6.53 -10.20
C HIS A 130 1.60 7.15 -11.31
N ARG A 131 1.98 6.36 -12.31
CA ARG A 131 2.77 6.84 -13.44
C ARG A 131 2.06 7.92 -14.25
N MET A 132 0.75 7.81 -14.45
CA MET A 132 -0.07 8.81 -15.14
C MET A 132 -0.11 10.14 -14.36
N LEU A 133 -0.28 10.07 -13.04
CA LEU A 133 -0.46 11.25 -12.19
C LEU A 133 0.87 11.87 -11.73
N ARG A 134 1.98 11.18 -11.88
CA ARG A 134 3.31 11.56 -11.40
C ARG A 134 3.73 12.99 -11.79
N ARG A 135 3.49 13.37 -13.06
CA ARG A 135 3.93 14.68 -13.60
C ARG A 135 3.20 15.87 -12.98
N GLY A 136 1.97 15.68 -12.55
CA GLY A 136 1.16 16.74 -11.92
C GLY A 136 1.23 16.75 -10.39
N ALA A 137 1.88 15.74 -9.78
CA ALA A 137 2.00 15.65 -8.34
C ALA A 137 2.94 16.75 -7.80
N ALA A 138 2.53 17.43 -6.73
CA ALA A 138 3.36 18.37 -5.99
C ALA A 138 4.47 17.65 -5.22
N ALA A 139 4.15 16.47 -4.66
CA ALA A 139 5.10 15.60 -3.99
C ALA A 139 4.68 14.14 -4.11
N ALA A 140 5.61 13.23 -3.80
CA ALA A 140 5.35 11.81 -3.63
C ALA A 140 5.99 11.29 -2.35
N CYS A 141 5.24 10.44 -1.62
CA CYS A 141 5.67 9.72 -0.45
C CYS A 141 5.83 8.25 -0.81
N VAL A 142 7.04 7.72 -0.74
CA VAL A 142 7.35 6.34 -1.09
C VAL A 142 7.59 5.49 0.15
N SER A 143 7.37 4.17 0.04
CA SER A 143 7.45 3.27 1.18
C SER A 143 8.88 2.90 1.57
N PHE A 144 9.80 2.83 0.61
CA PHE A 144 11.20 2.49 0.84
C PHE A 144 12.14 3.52 0.23
N ALA A 145 13.31 3.70 0.82
CA ALA A 145 14.31 4.65 0.31
C ALA A 145 14.74 4.35 -1.14
N SER A 146 14.81 3.08 -1.52
CA SER A 146 15.10 2.66 -2.89
C SER A 146 14.06 3.12 -3.91
N ASP A 147 12.83 3.38 -3.49
CA ASP A 147 11.74 3.80 -4.38
C ASP A 147 11.84 5.28 -4.80
N VAL A 148 12.67 6.06 -4.11
CA VAL A 148 12.86 7.50 -4.44
C VAL A 148 13.39 7.66 -5.88
N GLU A 149 14.38 6.86 -6.26
CA GLU A 149 14.94 6.88 -7.62
C GLU A 149 13.99 6.24 -8.65
N GLU A 150 13.24 5.21 -8.24
CA GLU A 150 12.28 4.53 -9.12
C GLU A 150 11.04 5.40 -9.44
N PHE A 151 10.71 6.34 -8.56
CA PHE A 151 9.54 7.21 -8.72
C PHE A 151 9.89 8.70 -8.60
N PRO A 152 10.67 9.26 -9.52
CA PRO A 152 11.04 10.67 -9.46
C PRO A 152 9.83 11.57 -9.73
N THR A 153 9.60 12.51 -8.80
CA THR A 153 8.72 13.68 -8.95
C THR A 153 9.53 14.94 -8.64
N ARG A 154 8.90 16.10 -8.55
CA ARG A 154 9.56 17.32 -8.09
C ARG A 154 10.09 17.22 -6.66
N ASN A 155 9.36 16.47 -5.82
CA ASN A 155 9.71 16.22 -4.42
C ASN A 155 9.25 14.81 -4.06
N THR A 156 10.17 13.84 -4.03
CA THR A 156 9.89 12.46 -3.61
C THR A 156 10.62 12.17 -2.31
N THR A 157 9.88 11.76 -1.29
CA THR A 157 10.38 11.50 0.06
C THR A 157 10.07 10.08 0.50
N ALA A 158 11.02 9.39 1.10
CA ALA A 158 10.83 8.07 1.70
C ALA A 158 10.22 8.23 3.10
N THR A 159 8.89 8.30 3.17
CA THR A 159 8.14 8.44 4.41
C THR A 159 7.88 7.11 5.11
N GLY A 160 7.95 6.00 4.39
CA GLY A 160 7.47 4.71 4.86
C GLY A 160 6.02 4.44 4.41
N TYR A 161 5.53 3.25 4.76
CA TYR A 161 4.13 2.89 4.53
C TYR A 161 3.30 3.22 5.78
N PRO A 162 2.25 4.04 5.69
CA PRO A 162 1.45 4.45 6.84
C PRO A 162 0.63 3.28 7.37
N LEU A 163 0.80 3.00 8.66
CA LEU A 163 0.12 1.94 9.39
C LEU A 163 -0.94 2.52 10.32
N ARG A 164 -2.05 1.83 10.47
CA ARG A 164 -3.00 2.10 11.57
C ARG A 164 -2.35 1.74 12.90
N GLY A 165 -2.86 2.29 13.99
CA GLY A 165 -2.37 1.98 15.34
C GLY A 165 -2.48 0.49 15.70
N GLY A 166 -1.82 0.09 16.77
CA GLY A 166 -1.86 -1.26 17.31
C GLY A 166 -0.66 -2.16 16.98
N PHE A 167 0.14 -1.83 15.96
CA PHE A 167 1.36 -2.57 15.67
C PHE A 167 2.51 -2.09 16.56
N VAL A 168 2.70 -2.78 17.69
CA VAL A 168 3.72 -2.43 18.67
C VAL A 168 4.91 -3.36 18.51
N ARG A 169 6.11 -2.78 18.44
CA ARG A 169 7.33 -3.56 18.37
C ARG A 169 7.49 -4.43 19.60
N ARG A 170 7.82 -5.71 19.37
CA ARG A 170 8.24 -6.64 20.42
C ARG A 170 9.44 -7.48 19.96
N ARG A 171 10.14 -8.07 20.89
CA ARG A 171 11.07 -9.16 20.59
C ARG A 171 10.32 -10.49 20.63
N PRO A 172 10.38 -11.29 19.55
CA PRO A 172 9.80 -12.63 19.55
C PRO A 172 10.55 -13.56 20.49
N ASP A 173 9.87 -14.60 20.97
CA ASP A 173 10.51 -15.66 21.73
C ASP A 173 11.47 -16.48 20.85
N VAL A 174 12.59 -16.90 21.42
CA VAL A 174 13.57 -17.73 20.74
C VAL A 174 14.00 -18.86 21.69
N PRO A 175 13.69 -20.12 21.36
CA PRO A 175 13.04 -20.62 20.16
C PRO A 175 11.57 -20.15 20.04
N PRO A 176 11.04 -20.03 18.82
CA PRO A 176 9.69 -19.53 18.60
C PRO A 176 8.64 -20.54 19.07
N ARG A 177 7.64 -20.06 19.81
CA ARG A 177 6.56 -20.84 20.37
C ARG A 177 5.27 -20.74 19.56
N THR A 178 5.01 -19.58 18.97
CA THR A 178 3.79 -19.32 18.19
C THR A 178 4.13 -19.00 16.74
N LEU A 179 3.59 -19.84 15.83
CA LEU A 179 3.64 -19.64 14.39
C LEU A 179 2.35 -19.00 13.87
N LEU A 180 2.43 -17.83 13.27
CA LEU A 180 1.30 -17.22 12.54
C LEU A 180 1.44 -17.47 11.04
N VAL A 181 0.40 -18.03 10.44
CA VAL A 181 0.34 -18.27 8.98
C VAL A 181 -0.78 -17.46 8.35
N MET A 182 -0.47 -16.71 7.28
CA MET A 182 -1.47 -15.89 6.61
C MET A 182 -1.24 -15.76 5.10
N GLY A 183 -2.31 -15.92 4.34
CA GLY A 183 -2.32 -15.87 2.88
C GLY A 183 -2.84 -14.55 2.28
N GLY A 184 -3.11 -13.54 3.14
CA GLY A 184 -3.85 -12.32 2.79
C GLY A 184 -5.36 -12.49 2.97
N SER A 185 -6.15 -11.42 2.74
CA SER A 185 -7.61 -11.39 3.02
C SER A 185 -8.42 -12.47 2.30
N LEU A 186 -8.05 -12.82 1.07
CA LEU A 186 -8.69 -13.90 0.32
C LEU A 186 -8.14 -15.29 0.67
N GLY A 187 -6.97 -15.33 1.30
CA GLY A 187 -6.22 -16.54 1.56
C GLY A 187 -5.30 -16.95 0.41
N SER A 188 -4.54 -18.02 0.66
CA SER A 188 -3.64 -18.61 -0.32
C SER A 188 -3.76 -20.12 -0.29
N ARG A 189 -4.36 -20.69 -1.35
CA ARG A 189 -4.52 -22.15 -1.44
C ARG A 189 -3.19 -22.88 -1.22
N ARG A 190 -2.10 -22.42 -1.83
CA ARG A 190 -0.78 -23.07 -1.72
C ARG A 190 -0.20 -23.00 -0.30
N ILE A 191 -0.32 -21.85 0.37
CA ILE A 191 0.12 -21.73 1.77
C ILE A 191 -0.73 -22.66 2.64
N ASN A 192 -2.06 -22.63 2.48
CA ASN A 192 -2.98 -23.46 3.24
C ASN A 192 -2.67 -24.96 3.06
N GLU A 193 -2.47 -25.41 1.81
CA GLU A 193 -2.12 -26.80 1.51
C GLU A 193 -0.78 -27.22 2.13
N ALA A 194 0.24 -26.34 2.07
CA ALA A 194 1.55 -26.62 2.65
C ALA A 194 1.48 -26.75 4.19
N VAL A 195 0.69 -25.89 4.85
CA VAL A 195 0.47 -25.95 6.30
C VAL A 195 -0.23 -27.26 6.68
N TRP A 196 -1.31 -27.65 5.98
CA TRP A 196 -2.00 -28.88 6.27
C TRP A 196 -1.15 -30.12 6.04
N GLN A 197 -0.29 -30.13 5.01
CA GLN A 197 0.67 -31.21 4.78
C GLN A 197 1.75 -31.30 5.85
N ALA A 198 2.12 -30.17 6.45
CA ALA A 198 3.17 -30.08 7.45
C ALA A 198 2.65 -30.10 8.90
N LEU A 199 1.34 -30.20 9.12
CA LEU A 199 0.71 -29.87 10.40
C LEU A 199 1.33 -30.60 11.59
N ASP A 200 1.56 -31.93 11.49
CA ASP A 200 2.17 -32.72 12.56
C ASP A 200 3.60 -32.20 12.88
N GLY A 201 4.38 -31.90 11.83
CA GLY A 201 5.73 -31.39 12.00
C GLY A 201 5.76 -29.96 12.55
N LEU A 202 4.73 -29.14 12.27
CA LEU A 202 4.58 -27.81 12.85
C LEU A 202 4.20 -27.89 14.32
N LEU A 203 3.23 -28.74 14.69
CA LEU A 203 2.81 -28.94 16.08
C LEU A 203 3.87 -29.62 16.96
N ALA A 204 4.86 -30.29 16.37
CA ALA A 204 6.03 -30.78 17.08
C ALA A 204 7.07 -29.68 17.37
N ARG A 205 6.98 -28.50 16.72
CA ARG A 205 7.95 -27.38 16.84
C ARG A 205 7.39 -26.17 17.57
N PHE A 206 6.07 -25.96 17.48
CA PHE A 206 5.39 -24.79 18.02
C PHE A 206 4.30 -25.22 19.00
N ASP A 207 4.16 -24.48 20.09
CA ASP A 207 3.07 -24.66 21.05
C ASP A 207 1.72 -24.29 20.41
N GLU A 208 1.72 -23.28 19.56
CA GLU A 208 0.53 -22.82 18.82
C GLU A 208 0.83 -22.52 17.35
N VAL A 209 -0.05 -22.96 16.47
CA VAL A 209 -0.06 -22.61 15.04
C VAL A 209 -1.37 -21.90 14.73
N VAL A 210 -1.33 -20.58 14.62
CA VAL A 210 -2.46 -19.74 14.22
C VAL A 210 -2.49 -19.63 12.70
N HIS A 211 -3.57 -20.08 12.06
CA HIS A 211 -3.65 -20.16 10.61
C HIS A 211 -4.83 -19.38 10.04
N LEU A 212 -4.56 -18.19 9.47
CA LEU A 212 -5.55 -17.41 8.73
C LEU A 212 -5.68 -17.96 7.30
N THR A 213 -6.70 -18.81 7.10
CA THR A 213 -6.93 -19.48 5.81
C THR A 213 -7.45 -18.54 4.72
N GLY A 214 -8.02 -17.38 5.11
CA GLY A 214 -8.61 -16.38 4.21
C GLY A 214 -10.08 -16.64 3.90
N ALA A 215 -10.76 -15.62 3.35
CA ALA A 215 -12.20 -15.67 3.07
C ALA A 215 -12.61 -16.81 2.12
N GLN A 216 -11.73 -17.17 1.17
CA GLN A 216 -11.93 -18.28 0.22
C GLN A 216 -11.28 -19.58 0.68
N GLY A 217 -10.52 -19.54 1.78
CA GLY A 217 -9.89 -20.72 2.35
C GLY A 217 -10.90 -21.60 3.09
N GLY A 218 -10.85 -22.92 2.85
CA GLY A 218 -11.61 -23.89 3.62
C GLY A 218 -11.02 -24.09 5.01
N LEU A 219 -11.84 -24.56 5.95
CA LEU A 219 -11.39 -25.15 7.20
C LEU A 219 -11.49 -26.67 7.04
N ARG A 220 -10.38 -27.40 7.19
CA ARG A 220 -10.39 -28.87 7.11
C ARG A 220 -10.82 -29.44 8.46
N GLY A 221 -11.95 -30.18 8.49
CA GLY A 221 -12.57 -30.67 9.72
C GLY A 221 -11.64 -31.52 10.60
N GLU A 222 -10.85 -32.42 10.01
CA GLU A 222 -9.89 -33.26 10.73
C GLU A 222 -8.77 -32.42 11.41
N ALA A 223 -8.37 -31.33 10.80
CA ALA A 223 -7.35 -30.44 11.36
C ALA A 223 -7.92 -29.59 12.53
N LEU A 224 -9.23 -29.32 12.56
CA LEU A 224 -9.86 -28.49 13.59
C LEU A 224 -9.75 -29.08 15.00
N ALA A 225 -9.65 -30.43 15.13
CA ALA A 225 -9.57 -31.14 16.40
C ALA A 225 -8.13 -31.29 16.95
N ARG A 226 -7.11 -30.70 16.28
CA ARG A 226 -5.71 -30.84 16.70
C ARG A 226 -5.37 -29.84 17.78
N PRO A 227 -4.97 -30.28 19.01
CA PRO A 227 -4.45 -29.39 20.04
C PRO A 227 -3.27 -28.54 19.50
N GLY A 228 -3.23 -27.26 19.85
CA GLY A 228 -2.20 -26.31 19.38
C GLY A 228 -2.43 -25.77 17.96
N TYR A 229 -3.43 -26.25 17.20
CA TYR A 229 -3.77 -25.70 15.89
C TYR A 229 -5.03 -24.83 15.97
N ARG A 230 -4.91 -23.54 15.61
CA ARG A 230 -6.00 -22.57 15.65
C ARG A 230 -6.28 -21.99 14.25
N PRO A 231 -7.07 -22.66 13.42
CA PRO A 231 -7.45 -22.15 12.12
C PRO A 231 -8.58 -21.12 12.23
N MET A 232 -8.44 -20.04 11.47
CA MET A 232 -9.41 -18.95 11.39
C MET A 232 -9.58 -18.52 9.92
N ARG A 233 -10.78 -18.12 9.50
CA ARG A 233 -10.95 -17.56 8.15
C ARG A 233 -10.42 -16.13 8.05
N ARG A 234 -10.67 -15.34 9.06
CA ARG A 234 -10.24 -13.94 9.16
C ARG A 234 -10.15 -13.50 10.63
N THR A 235 -9.53 -12.40 10.85
CA THR A 235 -9.51 -11.70 12.14
C THR A 235 -9.86 -10.23 11.91
N ASP A 236 -10.45 -9.60 12.88
CA ASP A 236 -10.68 -8.16 12.92
C ASP A 236 -9.52 -7.44 13.64
N ASP A 237 -8.69 -8.19 14.39
CA ASP A 237 -7.49 -7.69 15.07
C ASP A 237 -6.24 -8.46 14.64
N ILE A 238 -5.68 -8.06 13.50
CA ILE A 238 -4.42 -8.63 13.00
C ILE A 238 -3.22 -8.14 13.81
N ALA A 239 -3.29 -6.95 14.41
CA ALA A 239 -2.22 -6.41 15.20
C ALA A 239 -1.99 -7.25 16.48
N ALA A 240 -3.05 -7.65 17.17
CA ALA A 240 -2.95 -8.53 18.32
C ALA A 240 -2.39 -9.90 17.94
N LEU A 241 -2.81 -10.50 16.81
CA LEU A 241 -2.25 -11.77 16.35
C LEU A 241 -0.77 -11.67 16.00
N MET A 242 -0.34 -10.59 15.32
CA MET A 242 1.07 -10.35 15.07
C MET A 242 1.83 -10.09 16.37
N GLY A 243 1.22 -9.36 17.32
CA GLY A 243 1.79 -9.11 18.63
C GLY A 243 2.01 -10.35 19.47
N SER A 244 1.30 -11.45 19.24
CA SER A 244 1.45 -12.73 19.94
C SER A 244 2.30 -13.76 19.19
N ALA A 245 2.67 -13.50 17.93
CA ALA A 245 3.44 -14.42 17.10
C ALA A 245 4.94 -14.26 17.29
N ASP A 246 5.72 -15.33 17.10
CA ASP A 246 7.18 -15.31 17.16
C ASP A 246 7.81 -15.50 15.77
N LEU A 247 7.11 -16.17 14.88
CA LEU A 247 7.50 -16.39 13.49
C LEU A 247 6.28 -16.33 12.59
N VAL A 248 6.45 -15.79 11.39
CA VAL A 248 5.34 -15.66 10.45
C VAL A 248 5.64 -16.33 9.12
N VAL A 249 4.62 -16.98 8.53
CA VAL A 249 4.60 -17.39 7.12
C VAL A 249 3.55 -16.57 6.41
N SER A 250 3.92 -15.78 5.39
CA SER A 250 2.97 -14.87 4.76
C SER A 250 3.21 -14.65 3.27
N ARG A 251 2.19 -14.12 2.60
CA ARG A 251 2.36 -13.41 1.33
C ARG A 251 3.12 -12.11 1.55
N ALA A 252 3.78 -11.61 0.49
CA ALA A 252 4.56 -10.37 0.56
C ALA A 252 3.77 -9.14 0.06
N GLY A 253 2.54 -8.95 0.53
CA GLY A 253 1.80 -7.71 0.34
C GLY A 253 2.49 -6.56 1.07
N LEU A 254 2.53 -5.35 0.47
CA LEU A 254 3.27 -4.23 1.06
C LEU A 254 2.77 -3.86 2.46
N ALA A 255 1.45 -3.75 2.66
CA ALA A 255 0.88 -3.50 3.98
C ALA A 255 1.34 -4.54 5.00
N THR A 256 1.21 -5.82 4.65
CA THR A 256 1.64 -6.92 5.53
C THR A 256 3.13 -6.87 5.83
N CYS A 257 3.97 -6.59 4.82
CA CYS A 257 5.41 -6.41 5.04
C CYS A 257 5.70 -5.27 6.03
N ALA A 258 5.02 -4.14 5.88
CA ALA A 258 5.19 -2.99 6.78
C ALA A 258 4.70 -3.30 8.21
N GLU A 259 3.59 -4.00 8.35
CA GLU A 259 3.03 -4.47 9.62
C GLU A 259 4.02 -5.41 10.34
N LEU A 260 4.55 -6.40 9.63
CA LEU A 260 5.56 -7.34 10.15
C LEU A 260 6.85 -6.65 10.60
N LEU A 261 7.33 -5.69 9.80
CA LEU A 261 8.49 -4.87 10.13
C LEU A 261 8.24 -4.03 11.39
N ALA A 262 7.06 -3.42 11.51
CA ALA A 262 6.71 -2.60 12.65
C ALA A 262 6.68 -3.40 13.97
N VAL A 263 6.15 -4.63 13.93
CA VAL A 263 6.17 -5.52 15.10
C VAL A 263 7.56 -6.11 15.34
N GLY A 264 8.41 -6.23 14.32
CA GLY A 264 9.76 -6.80 14.42
C GLY A 264 9.77 -8.32 14.27
N LEU A 265 8.82 -8.88 13.51
CA LEU A 265 8.67 -10.32 13.37
C LEU A 265 9.56 -10.92 12.29
N PRO A 266 10.32 -11.99 12.60
CA PRO A 266 10.94 -12.84 11.59
C PRO A 266 9.87 -13.42 10.65
N VAL A 267 10.12 -13.42 9.33
CA VAL A 267 9.11 -13.86 8.38
C VAL A 267 9.66 -14.74 7.25
N ILE A 268 8.90 -15.79 6.92
CA ILE A 268 9.05 -16.58 5.70
C ILE A 268 8.05 -16.03 4.68
N LEU A 269 8.54 -15.34 3.67
CA LEU A 269 7.72 -14.74 2.62
C LEU A 269 7.53 -15.69 1.46
N VAL A 270 6.28 -15.84 1.04
CA VAL A 270 5.84 -16.63 -0.12
C VAL A 270 5.13 -15.71 -1.10
N PRO A 271 5.85 -14.96 -1.95
CA PRO A 271 5.25 -13.98 -2.85
C PRO A 271 4.28 -14.60 -3.85
N GLY A 272 3.10 -14.01 -3.98
CA GLY A 272 2.12 -14.41 -4.98
C GLY A 272 2.57 -14.01 -6.40
N ARG A 273 2.04 -14.71 -7.41
CA ARG A 273 2.39 -14.49 -8.83
C ARG A 273 1.49 -13.48 -9.54
N PHE A 274 0.45 -12.99 -8.88
CA PHE A 274 -0.52 -12.03 -9.43
C PHE A 274 -0.09 -10.57 -9.21
N GLY A 275 -0.77 -9.64 -9.87
CA GLY A 275 -0.55 -8.21 -9.66
C GLY A 275 0.76 -7.67 -10.26
N GLY A 276 1.30 -8.28 -11.32
CA GLY A 276 2.50 -7.75 -12.00
C GLY A 276 3.82 -7.93 -11.24
N GLY A 277 3.86 -8.81 -10.23
CA GLY A 277 5.13 -9.16 -9.55
C GLY A 277 5.51 -8.28 -8.35
N HIS A 278 4.66 -7.34 -7.92
CA HIS A 278 4.96 -6.44 -6.80
C HIS A 278 5.40 -7.17 -5.53
N GLN A 279 4.76 -8.31 -5.22
CA GLN A 279 5.11 -9.08 -4.04
C GLN A 279 6.55 -9.63 -4.09
N LYS A 280 7.09 -9.89 -5.28
CA LYS A 280 8.50 -10.29 -5.41
C LYS A 280 9.44 -9.15 -5.06
N HIS A 281 9.13 -7.92 -5.48
CA HIS A 281 9.92 -6.74 -5.13
C HIS A 281 9.89 -6.48 -3.62
N ASN A 282 8.73 -6.54 -3.00
CA ASN A 282 8.61 -6.39 -1.56
C ASN A 282 9.43 -7.45 -0.81
N ALA A 283 9.29 -8.73 -1.19
CA ALA A 283 10.06 -9.81 -0.59
C ALA A 283 11.57 -9.63 -0.79
N ALA A 284 12.01 -9.24 -1.99
CA ALA A 284 13.43 -9.04 -2.29
C ALA A 284 14.06 -7.98 -1.37
N ARG A 285 13.35 -6.88 -1.08
CA ARG A 285 13.82 -5.83 -0.16
C ARG A 285 13.99 -6.35 1.27
N LEU A 286 13.02 -7.08 1.80
CA LEU A 286 13.10 -7.64 3.15
C LEU A 286 14.18 -8.74 3.26
N VAL A 287 14.36 -9.52 2.19
CA VAL A 287 15.43 -10.54 2.14
C VAL A 287 16.81 -9.89 2.06
N ALA A 288 16.96 -8.86 1.23
CA ALA A 288 18.22 -8.14 1.08
C ALA A 288 18.67 -7.45 2.39
N SER A 289 17.72 -7.00 3.22
CA SER A 289 18.02 -6.44 4.54
C SER A 289 18.25 -7.49 5.63
N GLY A 290 18.00 -8.76 5.34
CA GLY A 290 18.08 -9.84 6.33
C GLY A 290 16.82 -10.02 7.18
N ALA A 291 15.76 -9.24 7.00
CA ALA A 291 14.53 -9.32 7.79
C ALA A 291 13.61 -10.48 7.42
N ALA A 292 13.83 -11.12 6.26
CA ALA A 292 12.98 -12.20 5.77
C ALA A 292 13.76 -13.34 5.09
N VAL A 293 13.10 -14.50 5.02
CA VAL A 293 13.47 -15.60 4.13
C VAL A 293 12.41 -15.73 3.03
N HIS A 294 12.82 -15.99 1.79
CA HIS A 294 11.94 -16.14 0.64
C HIS A 294 11.81 -17.61 0.22
N VAL A 295 10.57 -18.05 0.04
CA VAL A 295 10.24 -19.32 -0.61
C VAL A 295 9.42 -19.03 -1.86
N PRO A 296 9.89 -19.42 -3.07
CA PRO A 296 9.11 -19.27 -4.29
C PRO A 296 7.77 -20.00 -4.19
N ASP A 297 6.67 -19.34 -4.59
CA ASP A 297 5.32 -19.91 -4.47
C ASP A 297 5.22 -21.33 -5.05
N ARG A 298 5.83 -21.58 -6.22
CA ARG A 298 5.82 -22.90 -6.89
C ARG A 298 6.54 -24.01 -6.11
N GLU A 299 7.48 -23.64 -5.25
CA GLU A 299 8.34 -24.58 -4.50
C GLU A 299 7.77 -24.87 -3.10
N LEU A 300 6.75 -24.10 -2.66
CA LEU A 300 6.16 -24.31 -1.35
C LEU A 300 5.35 -25.59 -1.31
N THR A 301 5.79 -26.52 -0.48
CA THR A 301 5.15 -27.77 -0.05
C THR A 301 5.30 -27.90 1.45
N GLY A 302 4.55 -28.81 2.09
CA GLY A 302 4.74 -29.06 3.52
C GLY A 302 6.17 -29.45 3.89
N ARG A 303 6.80 -30.31 3.09
CA ARG A 303 8.22 -30.70 3.27
C ARG A 303 9.15 -29.48 3.17
N ARG A 304 8.95 -28.63 2.14
CA ARG A 304 9.79 -27.44 1.95
C ARG A 304 9.63 -26.46 3.09
N LEU A 305 8.42 -26.27 3.60
CA LEU A 305 8.16 -25.41 4.76
C LEU A 305 8.96 -25.90 5.99
N LEU A 306 8.90 -27.19 6.31
CA LEU A 306 9.64 -27.76 7.43
C LEU A 306 11.17 -27.62 7.24
N GLN A 307 11.69 -27.89 6.03
CA GLN A 307 13.13 -27.68 5.75
C GLN A 307 13.58 -26.23 5.96
N VAL A 308 12.75 -25.26 5.56
CA VAL A 308 13.09 -23.83 5.80
C VAL A 308 13.08 -23.51 7.28
N LEU A 309 12.11 -24.01 8.02
CA LEU A 309 12.02 -23.84 9.48
C LEU A 309 13.23 -24.46 10.19
N ASP A 310 13.65 -25.65 9.79
CA ASP A 310 14.84 -26.32 10.37
C ASP A 310 16.16 -25.53 10.12
N GLY A 311 16.18 -24.70 9.07
CA GLY A 311 17.30 -23.80 8.76
C GLY A 311 17.27 -22.46 9.50
N LEU A 312 16.26 -22.18 10.33
CA LEU A 312 16.09 -20.94 11.08
C LEU A 312 16.45 -21.15 12.56
N GLY A 313 17.76 -21.22 12.84
CA GLY A 313 18.25 -21.28 14.23
C GLY A 313 18.03 -19.96 14.99
N PRO A 314 18.19 -20.00 16.34
CA PRO A 314 17.98 -18.87 17.24
C PRO A 314 18.62 -17.56 16.78
N SER A 315 19.93 -17.56 16.58
CA SER A 315 20.69 -16.36 16.15
C SER A 315 20.21 -15.78 14.84
N ARG A 316 19.69 -16.62 13.93
CA ARG A 316 19.10 -16.17 12.66
C ARG A 316 17.78 -15.43 12.88
N LEU A 317 16.93 -15.94 13.75
CA LEU A 317 15.64 -15.32 14.08
C LEU A 317 15.84 -13.97 14.79
N GLU A 318 16.77 -13.89 15.73
CA GLU A 318 17.15 -12.63 16.38
C GLU A 318 17.67 -11.61 15.36
N ALA A 319 18.59 -12.01 14.49
CA ALA A 319 19.11 -11.14 13.43
C ALA A 319 18.02 -10.65 12.48
N MET A 320 17.03 -11.49 12.14
CA MET A 320 15.89 -11.10 11.32
C MET A 320 14.99 -10.06 12.01
N SER A 321 14.74 -10.23 13.32
CA SER A 321 14.00 -9.26 14.12
C SER A 321 14.73 -7.91 14.24
N ASP A 322 16.04 -7.93 14.42
CA ASP A 322 16.85 -6.70 14.49
C ASP A 322 16.90 -5.99 13.11
N ALA A 323 17.03 -6.74 12.03
CA ALA A 323 16.98 -6.21 10.67
C ALA A 323 15.62 -5.55 10.36
N ALA A 324 14.51 -6.12 10.85
CA ALA A 324 13.20 -5.51 10.68
C ALA A 324 13.12 -4.10 11.29
N ALA A 325 13.80 -3.87 12.41
CA ALA A 325 13.87 -2.57 13.08
C ALA A 325 14.49 -1.47 12.22
N THR A 326 15.46 -1.82 11.38
CA THR A 326 16.17 -0.84 10.54
C THR A 326 15.31 -0.35 9.38
N LEU A 327 14.34 -1.15 8.96
CA LEU A 327 13.45 -0.85 7.84
C LEU A 327 12.14 -0.19 8.26
N THR A 328 11.76 -0.32 9.53
CA THR A 328 10.49 0.24 9.99
C THR A 328 10.50 1.76 10.02
N ARG A 329 9.35 2.37 9.70
CA ARG A 329 9.10 3.81 9.77
C ARG A 329 7.78 4.03 10.53
N PRO A 330 7.81 4.00 11.87
CA PRO A 330 6.59 4.07 12.67
C PRO A 330 5.83 5.38 12.47
N ASP A 331 6.53 6.47 12.16
CA ASP A 331 5.99 7.81 11.96
C ASP A 331 5.52 8.08 10.51
N ALA A 332 5.38 7.06 9.66
CA ALA A 332 5.07 7.22 8.25
C ALA A 332 3.79 8.05 8.00
N ALA A 333 2.73 7.84 8.77
CA ALA A 333 1.48 8.60 8.64
C ALA A 333 1.70 10.09 8.96
N ARG A 334 2.44 10.40 10.04
CA ARG A 334 2.79 11.76 10.43
C ARG A 334 3.66 12.43 9.36
N ALA A 335 4.69 11.77 8.87
CA ALA A 335 5.54 12.31 7.81
C ALA A 335 4.75 12.63 6.53
N ILE A 336 3.75 11.82 6.18
CA ILE A 336 2.86 12.11 5.05
C ILE A 336 1.98 13.34 5.34
N VAL A 337 1.46 13.49 6.56
CA VAL A 337 0.67 14.66 6.96
C VAL A 337 1.52 15.94 6.93
N GLU A 338 2.78 15.88 7.34
CA GLU A 338 3.75 16.99 7.24
C GLU A 338 3.93 17.43 5.78
N VAL A 339 4.20 16.48 4.86
CA VAL A 339 4.30 16.76 3.41
C VAL A 339 3.01 17.38 2.86
N LEU A 340 1.84 16.87 3.26
CA LEU A 340 0.54 17.42 2.85
C LEU A 340 0.36 18.87 3.32
N THR A 341 0.79 19.17 4.54
CA THR A 341 0.72 20.51 5.15
C THR A 341 1.63 21.48 4.42
N GLU A 342 2.87 21.11 4.15
CA GLU A 342 3.82 21.91 3.38
C GLU A 342 3.29 22.23 1.99
N VAL A 343 2.75 21.23 1.30
CA VAL A 343 2.15 21.36 -0.03
C VAL A 343 0.93 22.27 -0.04
N ALA A 344 0.08 22.20 0.99
CA ALA A 344 -1.09 23.07 1.16
C ALA A 344 -0.66 24.52 1.45
N ALA A 345 0.33 24.73 2.32
CA ALA A 345 0.85 26.04 2.67
C ALA A 345 1.52 26.76 1.48
N ALA A 346 2.26 26.01 0.65
CA ALA A 346 2.88 26.54 -0.54
C ALA A 346 1.85 27.11 -1.56
N ARG A 347 0.66 26.54 -1.63
CA ARG A 347 -0.45 27.06 -2.44
C ARG A 347 -0.96 28.42 -1.96
N THR A 348 -1.08 28.60 -0.64
CA THR A 348 -1.59 29.85 -0.06
C THR A 348 -0.56 30.98 -0.08
N ALA A 349 0.72 30.63 -0.16
CA ALA A 349 1.82 31.60 -0.22
C ALA A 349 2.04 32.19 -1.61
N VAL A 350 1.50 31.61 -2.69
CA VAL A 350 1.52 32.20 -4.04
C VAL A 350 0.38 33.23 -4.13
N PRO A 351 0.66 34.56 -4.19
CA PRO A 351 -0.40 35.56 -4.35
C PRO A 351 -1.18 35.27 -5.63
N SER A 352 -2.50 35.29 -5.54
CA SER A 352 -3.40 35.29 -6.69
C SER A 352 -3.34 36.66 -7.40
N GLY A 353 -2.25 36.91 -8.07
CA GLY A 353 -2.00 38.22 -8.70
C GLY A 353 -0.85 38.17 -9.68
N VAL A 354 -1.06 37.60 -10.85
CA VAL A 354 -0.57 38.17 -12.10
C VAL A 354 -1.55 37.74 -13.19
N ASP A 355 -2.37 38.69 -13.62
CA ASP A 355 -3.00 38.70 -14.93
C ASP A 355 -1.93 38.52 -16.00
N ALA A 356 -1.69 37.31 -16.44
CA ALA A 356 -0.77 36.98 -17.52
C ALA A 356 -1.41 37.26 -18.90
N ARG A 357 -2.13 38.39 -19.06
CA ARG A 357 -2.67 38.87 -20.34
C ARG A 357 -2.47 40.36 -20.62
N ALA A 358 -1.45 40.95 -20.06
CA ALA A 358 -1.08 42.34 -20.45
C ALA A 358 0.44 42.43 -20.59
N GLY A 359 1.01 42.00 -21.73
CA GLY A 359 2.44 42.14 -21.96
C GLY A 359 2.97 41.43 -23.20
N ALA A 360 2.14 41.28 -24.22
CA ALA A 360 2.58 40.81 -25.55
C ALA A 360 2.22 41.81 -26.65
N ALA A 361 2.70 43.05 -26.49
CA ALA A 361 2.79 44.02 -27.59
C ALA A 361 4.01 44.85 -27.31
N GLU A 362 4.94 44.85 -28.27
CA GLU A 362 6.22 45.58 -28.36
C GLU A 362 7.48 44.81 -27.98
N THR A 363 7.93 43.97 -28.89
CA THR A 363 9.32 43.98 -29.41
C THR A 363 9.34 43.09 -30.66
N GLY A 364 9.29 43.74 -31.83
CA GLY A 364 9.61 43.09 -33.11
C GLY A 364 11.09 42.69 -33.14
N ARG A 365 11.33 41.39 -33.23
CA ARG A 365 12.54 40.80 -33.80
C ARG A 365 12.12 39.60 -34.63
N GLU A 366 12.47 39.69 -35.92
CA GLU A 366 12.36 38.62 -36.90
C GLU A 366 13.13 37.38 -36.46
N PRO A 367 12.66 36.18 -36.75
CA PRO A 367 13.41 34.96 -36.47
C PRO A 367 14.48 34.71 -37.52
N GLU A 368 15.74 34.68 -37.09
CA GLU A 368 16.88 34.17 -37.85
C GLU A 368 16.67 32.68 -38.19
N ALA A 369 16.89 32.35 -39.46
CA ALA A 369 16.76 31.01 -40.01
C ALA A 369 17.80 30.06 -39.40
N LEU A 370 17.33 28.96 -38.82
CA LEU A 370 18.18 27.84 -38.44
C LEU A 370 18.47 26.96 -39.69
N GLU A 371 19.73 26.94 -40.08
CA GLU A 371 20.29 26.07 -41.12
C GLU A 371 20.14 24.59 -40.69
N LEU A 372 19.60 23.82 -41.62
CA LEU A 372 19.59 22.37 -41.63
C LEU A 372 21.02 21.84 -41.81
N VAL A 373 21.51 21.05 -40.85
CA VAL A 373 22.70 20.20 -41.02
C VAL A 373 22.23 18.78 -41.41
N PRO A 374 22.80 18.22 -42.48
CA PRO A 374 22.32 16.93 -43.01
C PRO A 374 22.86 15.73 -42.25
N ASP A 375 22.08 14.62 -42.36
CA ASP A 375 22.38 13.27 -41.92
C ASP A 375 23.75 12.77 -42.39
N LEU A 376 24.47 12.09 -41.53
CA LEU A 376 25.51 11.16 -41.88
C LEU A 376 25.33 9.87 -41.06
N ASP A 377 25.01 8.81 -41.82
CA ASP A 377 25.20 7.34 -41.64
C ASP A 377 25.02 6.71 -40.26
#